data_dc0d21dd868ef1d6b001a1d0d09fceac
#
_entry.id   dc0d21dd868ef1d6b001a1d0d09fceac
#
_cell.length_a   1.000
_cell.length_b   1.000
_cell.length_c   1.000
_cell.angle_alpha   90.00
_cell.angle_beta   90.00
_cell.angle_gamma   90.00
#
_symmetry.space_group_name_H-M   'P 1'
#
loop_
_entity.id
_entity.type
_entity.pdbx_description
1 polymer ?
#
loop_
_entity_poly.entity_id
_entity_poly.type
_entity_poly.pdbx_seq_one_letter_code
_entity_poly.pdbx_strand_id
1 'polypeptide(L)'
;LRQLGEALGMAVLVGEPSEPESIMRTAILTRLPVRSWRNERHRGRMLRSNLHCELETGSSTVPVLSVHCVHFAARFGERANGEARRIRELGALLEDIERGPAMPHVIAGDFNALSPGDNLEATAFFRLYNRMRRAGLVVEGQNGYLMRRPRNGSNDAEVDAAWLEFGIDPRLDMGIPSLPKVVSRLTRGMPAHTTLDRFLGRFLERWTMERLAQAGYIDVFRRIHPRARGYTCATWLPAARVDYVFASPELAPHAVDCGVVGSRPWPDPDAWNASDHFPLVADFAL
;
A
#
# COMPACT_ATOMS: atom_id res chain seq x y z
N LEU A 1 -0.77 -15.59 11.73
CA LEU A 1 -1.28 -14.42 12.44
C LEU A 1 -1.71 -14.71 13.87
N ARG A 2 -2.48 -15.80 14.17
CA ARG A 2 -2.89 -16.13 15.54
C ARG A 2 -1.70 -16.29 16.49
N GLN A 3 -0.70 -17.09 16.11
CA GLN A 3 0.54 -17.25 16.89
C GLN A 3 1.28 -15.91 17.12
N LEU A 4 1.29 -15.05 16.12
CA LEU A 4 1.86 -13.70 16.26
C LEU A 4 1.08 -12.87 17.26
N GLY A 5 -0.27 -12.90 17.20
CA GLY A 5 -1.11 -12.19 18.14
C GLY A 5 -0.91 -12.67 19.58
N GLU A 6 -0.84 -13.98 19.77
CA GLU A 6 -0.55 -14.59 21.09
C GLU A 6 0.83 -14.14 21.60
N ALA A 7 1.87 -14.18 20.76
CA ALA A 7 3.22 -13.76 21.14
C ALA A 7 3.30 -12.26 21.49
N LEU A 8 2.46 -11.42 20.88
CA LEU A 8 2.43 -9.97 21.10
C LEU A 8 1.40 -9.53 22.16
N GLY A 9 0.59 -10.47 22.69
CA GLY A 9 -0.53 -10.16 23.59
C GLY A 9 -1.61 -9.31 22.91
N MET A 10 -1.90 -9.57 21.62
CA MET A 10 -2.87 -8.83 20.81
C MET A 10 -4.05 -9.71 20.39
N ALA A 11 -5.25 -9.13 20.40
CA ALA A 11 -6.38 -9.71 19.69
C ALA A 11 -6.15 -9.65 18.18
N VAL A 12 -6.59 -10.68 17.46
CA VAL A 12 -6.39 -10.82 16.01
C VAL A 12 -7.74 -10.92 15.31
N LEU A 13 -8.04 -9.94 14.47
CA LEU A 13 -9.21 -9.90 13.61
C LEU A 13 -8.74 -10.15 12.17
N VAL A 14 -9.34 -11.11 11.48
CA VAL A 14 -8.96 -11.46 10.10
C VAL A 14 -10.18 -11.37 9.19
N GLY A 15 -10.05 -10.56 8.14
CA GLY A 15 -11.07 -10.41 7.12
C GLY A 15 -11.02 -11.55 6.09
N GLU A 16 -12.19 -11.96 5.62
CA GLU A 16 -12.32 -12.84 4.47
C GLU A 16 -12.50 -11.97 3.20
N PRO A 17 -11.87 -12.31 2.07
CA PRO A 17 -12.00 -11.51 0.86
C PRO A 17 -13.43 -11.51 0.32
N SER A 18 -13.78 -10.48 -0.45
CA SER A 18 -15.08 -10.40 -1.12
C SER A 18 -15.16 -11.39 -2.27
N GLU A 19 -14.07 -11.54 -3.01
CA GLU A 19 -13.99 -12.44 -4.15
C GLU A 19 -13.15 -13.68 -3.84
N PRO A 20 -13.61 -14.87 -4.23
CA PRO A 20 -12.95 -16.14 -3.88
C PRO A 20 -11.56 -16.31 -4.51
N GLU A 21 -11.28 -15.62 -5.61
CA GLU A 21 -9.97 -15.64 -6.26
C GLU A 21 -8.89 -14.82 -5.52
N SER A 22 -9.28 -14.01 -4.56
CA SER A 22 -8.34 -13.25 -3.76
C SER A 22 -7.75 -14.12 -2.63
N ILE A 23 -6.45 -14.34 -2.69
CA ILE A 23 -5.69 -15.01 -1.62
C ILE A 23 -5.28 -14.05 -0.50
N MET A 24 -5.32 -12.74 -0.76
CA MET A 24 -4.94 -11.69 0.20
C MET A 24 -6.09 -11.40 1.16
N ARG A 25 -5.76 -11.20 2.42
CA ARG A 25 -6.71 -10.88 3.50
C ARG A 25 -6.24 -9.62 4.21
N THR A 26 -7.19 -8.84 4.69
CA THR A 26 -6.95 -7.76 5.65
C THR A 26 -6.94 -8.33 7.06
N ALA A 27 -6.15 -7.73 7.96
CA ALA A 27 -6.13 -8.12 9.37
C ALA A 27 -5.88 -6.91 10.26
N ILE A 28 -6.45 -6.96 11.46
CA ILE A 28 -6.19 -5.98 12.53
C ILE A 28 -5.70 -6.75 13.75
N LEU A 29 -4.57 -6.31 14.30
CA LEU A 29 -4.05 -6.78 15.59
C LEU A 29 -4.13 -5.61 16.57
N THR A 30 -4.70 -5.83 17.75
CA THR A 30 -4.92 -4.76 18.72
C THR A 30 -4.70 -5.20 20.15
N ARG A 31 -4.12 -4.30 20.98
CA ARG A 31 -4.12 -4.41 22.45
C ARG A 31 -5.28 -3.68 23.09
N LEU A 32 -5.96 -2.78 22.34
CA LEU A 32 -7.14 -2.11 22.84
C LEU A 32 -8.33 -3.09 22.85
N PRO A 33 -9.24 -2.98 23.83
CA PRO A 33 -10.44 -3.78 23.86
C PRO A 33 -11.28 -3.59 22.59
N VAL A 34 -11.72 -4.70 22.01
CA VAL A 34 -12.58 -4.70 20.82
C VAL A 34 -14.04 -4.67 21.28
N ARG A 35 -14.72 -3.57 21.01
CA ARG A 35 -16.14 -3.40 21.28
C ARG A 35 -17.02 -4.17 20.29
N SER A 36 -16.67 -4.04 19.00
CA SER A 36 -17.34 -4.74 17.90
C SER A 36 -16.38 -4.86 16.70
N TRP A 37 -16.65 -5.82 15.83
CA TRP A 37 -15.96 -5.87 14.52
C TRP A 37 -16.83 -6.53 13.46
N ARG A 38 -16.60 -6.19 12.20
CA ARG A 38 -17.30 -6.71 11.04
C ARG A 38 -16.36 -6.87 9.86
N ASN A 39 -16.64 -7.85 9.02
CA ASN A 39 -15.97 -8.04 7.74
C ASN A 39 -16.97 -7.76 6.62
N GLU A 40 -16.98 -6.53 6.12
CA GLU A 40 -17.91 -6.10 5.08
C GLU A 40 -17.39 -6.57 3.72
N ARG A 41 -18.16 -7.46 3.10
CA ARG A 41 -17.83 -8.10 1.81
C ARG A 41 -18.74 -7.54 0.72
N HIS A 42 -18.11 -7.02 -0.34
CA HIS A 42 -18.81 -6.39 -1.47
C HIS A 42 -18.47 -7.11 -2.78
N ARG A 43 -19.08 -8.25 -3.02
CA ARG A 43 -18.90 -9.02 -4.26
C ARG A 43 -19.18 -8.15 -5.49
N GLY A 44 -18.35 -8.27 -6.52
CA GLY A 44 -18.42 -7.47 -7.74
C GLY A 44 -17.93 -6.01 -7.59
N ARG A 45 -17.69 -5.55 -6.36
CA ARG A 45 -17.25 -4.17 -6.09
C ARG A 45 -15.87 -4.08 -5.46
N MET A 46 -15.55 -4.98 -4.51
CA MET A 46 -14.25 -5.06 -3.85
C MET A 46 -13.63 -6.44 -4.09
N LEU A 47 -12.34 -6.48 -4.32
CA LEU A 47 -11.59 -7.75 -4.40
C LEU A 47 -11.38 -8.33 -2.99
N ARG A 48 -10.92 -7.49 -2.07
CA ARG A 48 -10.80 -7.80 -0.64
C ARG A 48 -11.99 -7.19 0.10
N SER A 49 -12.04 -7.36 1.41
CA SER A 49 -13.09 -6.78 2.24
C SER A 49 -12.66 -5.46 2.90
N ASN A 50 -13.63 -4.70 3.38
CA ASN A 50 -13.44 -3.72 4.42
C ASN A 50 -13.52 -4.43 5.77
N LEU A 51 -12.38 -4.59 6.47
CA LEU A 51 -12.35 -5.09 7.83
C LEU A 51 -12.48 -3.91 8.78
N HIS A 52 -13.58 -3.87 9.49
CA HIS A 52 -13.94 -2.81 10.40
C HIS A 52 -13.94 -3.29 11.85
N CYS A 53 -13.42 -2.49 12.78
CA CYS A 53 -13.59 -2.69 14.20
C CYS A 53 -13.75 -1.37 14.96
N GLU A 54 -14.42 -1.45 16.12
CA GLU A 54 -14.56 -0.38 17.10
C GLU A 54 -13.70 -0.74 18.31
N LEU A 55 -12.80 0.15 18.69
CA LEU A 55 -11.83 -0.03 19.76
C LEU A 55 -12.12 0.93 20.90
N GLU A 56 -12.13 0.42 22.15
CA GLU A 56 -12.21 1.24 23.34
C GLU A 56 -10.83 1.84 23.65
N THR A 57 -10.71 3.16 23.59
CA THR A 57 -9.40 3.84 23.74
C THR A 57 -9.05 4.12 25.20
N GLY A 58 -10.04 4.13 26.09
CA GLY A 58 -9.90 4.61 27.46
C GLY A 58 -9.84 6.14 27.59
N SER A 59 -9.89 6.87 26.49
CA SER A 59 -9.91 8.33 26.48
C SER A 59 -11.32 8.87 26.75
N SER A 60 -11.39 10.00 27.45
CA SER A 60 -12.66 10.73 27.61
C SER A 60 -13.03 11.55 26.36
N THR A 61 -12.04 11.91 25.55
CA THR A 61 -12.23 12.73 24.33
C THR A 61 -12.68 11.89 23.14
N VAL A 62 -12.07 10.73 22.97
CA VAL A 62 -12.40 9.77 21.91
C VAL A 62 -12.57 8.40 22.56
N PRO A 63 -13.69 8.13 23.25
CA PRO A 63 -13.85 6.88 23.99
C PRO A 63 -13.87 5.64 23.11
N VAL A 64 -14.30 5.78 21.86
CA VAL A 64 -14.33 4.72 20.85
C VAL A 64 -13.71 5.22 19.56
N LEU A 65 -12.74 4.47 19.05
CA LEU A 65 -12.11 4.69 17.75
C LEU A 65 -12.58 3.62 16.78
N SER A 66 -13.14 4.03 15.65
CA SER A 66 -13.46 3.12 14.56
C SER A 66 -12.24 2.98 13.61
N VAL A 67 -11.94 1.75 13.21
CA VAL A 67 -10.81 1.43 12.33
C VAL A 67 -11.32 0.64 11.14
N HIS A 68 -11.05 1.16 9.93
CA HIS A 68 -11.29 0.49 8.66
C HIS A 68 -9.97 0.07 8.04
N CYS A 69 -9.74 -1.23 7.90
CA CYS A 69 -8.55 -1.79 7.26
C CYS A 69 -8.90 -2.23 5.84
N VAL A 70 -8.20 -1.68 4.87
CA VAL A 70 -8.46 -1.93 3.44
C VAL A 70 -7.19 -2.33 2.69
N HIS A 71 -7.38 -3.03 1.56
CA HIS A 71 -6.33 -3.26 0.58
C HIS A 71 -6.98 -3.23 -0.81
N PHE A 72 -6.85 -2.10 -1.51
CA PHE A 72 -7.46 -1.90 -2.81
C PHE A 72 -6.71 -2.60 -3.94
N ALA A 73 -7.34 -2.71 -5.09
CA ALA A 73 -6.81 -3.46 -6.23
C ALA A 73 -5.51 -2.85 -6.78
N ALA A 74 -4.47 -3.68 -6.88
CA ALA A 74 -3.17 -3.35 -7.47
C ALA A 74 -3.24 -3.40 -9.01
N ARG A 75 -3.78 -2.36 -9.64
CA ARG A 75 -4.04 -2.31 -11.09
C ARG A 75 -3.30 -1.16 -11.78
N PHE A 76 -2.04 -0.95 -11.42
CA PHE A 76 -1.23 0.13 -11.99
C PHE A 76 -1.06 0.04 -13.51
N GLY A 77 -1.01 -1.17 -14.08
CA GLY A 77 -0.90 -1.38 -15.52
C GLY A 77 -2.19 -1.11 -16.30
N GLU A 78 -3.33 -1.01 -15.63
CA GLU A 78 -4.64 -0.83 -16.26
C GLU A 78 -5.05 0.64 -16.42
N ARG A 79 -4.22 1.62 -16.03
CA ARG A 79 -4.48 3.07 -16.09
C ARG A 79 -5.88 3.42 -15.54
N ALA A 80 -6.70 4.08 -16.36
CA ALA A 80 -8.06 4.48 -15.98
C ALA A 80 -8.94 3.32 -15.50
N ASN A 81 -8.78 2.10 -16.02
CA ASN A 81 -9.50 0.93 -15.54
C ASN A 81 -9.10 0.54 -14.12
N GLY A 82 -7.81 0.69 -13.78
CA GLY A 82 -7.31 0.47 -12.42
C GLY A 82 -7.91 1.46 -11.43
N GLU A 83 -7.92 2.75 -11.77
CA GLU A 83 -8.56 3.78 -10.96
C GLU A 83 -10.08 3.57 -10.86
N ALA A 84 -10.76 3.23 -11.94
CA ALA A 84 -12.19 2.92 -11.92
C ALA A 84 -12.54 1.73 -11.01
N ARG A 85 -11.63 0.76 -10.85
CA ARG A 85 -11.79 -0.33 -9.86
C ARG A 85 -11.66 0.20 -8.44
N ARG A 86 -10.59 0.94 -8.14
CA ARG A 86 -10.37 1.52 -6.81
C ARG A 86 -11.46 2.51 -6.39
N ILE A 87 -11.99 3.30 -7.33
CA ILE A 87 -13.15 4.18 -7.08
C ILE A 87 -14.39 3.39 -6.67
N ARG A 88 -14.64 2.21 -7.26
CA ARG A 88 -15.76 1.35 -6.85
C ARG A 88 -15.53 0.74 -5.49
N GLU A 89 -14.29 0.30 -5.19
CA GLU A 89 -13.90 -0.21 -3.88
C GLU A 89 -14.05 0.89 -2.81
N LEU A 90 -13.56 2.09 -3.09
CA LEU A 90 -13.72 3.25 -2.22
C LEU A 90 -15.19 3.62 -2.02
N GLY A 91 -16.01 3.56 -3.08
CA GLY A 91 -17.45 3.81 -2.97
C GLY A 91 -18.13 2.85 -2.02
N ALA A 92 -17.78 1.55 -2.07
CA ALA A 92 -18.30 0.56 -1.14
C ALA A 92 -17.87 0.83 0.31
N LEU A 93 -16.61 1.20 0.52
CA LEU A 93 -16.10 1.59 1.84
C LEU A 93 -16.82 2.81 2.42
N LEU A 94 -16.99 3.88 1.63
CA LEU A 94 -17.65 5.09 2.08
C LEU A 94 -19.12 4.84 2.42
N GLU A 95 -19.81 4.01 1.65
CA GLU A 95 -21.19 3.57 1.97
C GLU A 95 -21.26 2.77 3.28
N ASP A 96 -20.25 1.96 3.62
CA ASP A 96 -20.18 1.26 4.91
C ASP A 96 -20.04 2.25 6.06
N ILE A 97 -19.16 3.25 5.89
CA ILE A 97 -18.93 4.29 6.90
C ILE A 97 -20.19 5.14 7.10
N GLU A 98 -20.83 5.57 6.03
CA GLU A 98 -22.06 6.39 6.08
C GLU A 98 -23.25 5.65 6.73
N ARG A 99 -23.33 4.33 6.59
CA ARG A 99 -24.35 3.50 7.26
C ARG A 99 -24.08 3.28 8.75
N GLY A 100 -22.83 3.45 9.17
CA GLY A 100 -22.44 3.34 10.56
C GLY A 100 -22.78 4.60 11.36
N PRO A 101 -22.64 4.54 12.70
CA PRO A 101 -22.75 5.73 13.54
C PRO A 101 -21.60 6.70 13.24
N ALA A 102 -21.91 8.00 13.25
CA ALA A 102 -20.88 9.03 13.12
C ALA A 102 -19.95 8.96 14.35
N MET A 103 -18.68 8.67 14.11
CA MET A 103 -17.65 8.60 15.17
C MET A 103 -16.26 8.88 14.60
N PRO A 104 -15.30 9.30 15.43
CA PRO A 104 -13.91 9.43 15.03
C PRO A 104 -13.38 8.11 14.47
N HIS A 105 -12.77 8.15 13.28
CA HIS A 105 -12.29 6.92 12.64
C HIS A 105 -11.04 7.14 11.79
N VAL A 106 -10.34 6.04 11.56
CA VAL A 106 -9.24 5.92 10.60
C VAL A 106 -9.60 4.94 9.48
N ILE A 107 -9.11 5.24 8.28
CA ILE A 107 -9.03 4.31 7.16
C ILE A 107 -7.55 4.05 6.92
N ALA A 108 -7.09 2.82 7.11
CA ALA A 108 -5.69 2.45 7.00
C ALA A 108 -5.48 1.25 6.08
N GLY A 109 -4.36 1.22 5.37
CA GLY A 109 -3.96 0.09 4.54
C GLY A 109 -3.30 0.49 3.22
N ASP A 110 -3.22 -0.49 2.33
CA ASP A 110 -2.69 -0.31 0.98
C ASP A 110 -3.82 0.11 0.01
N PHE A 111 -3.74 1.36 -0.42
CA PHE A 111 -4.70 1.92 -1.38
C PHE A 111 -4.32 1.65 -2.83
N ASN A 112 -3.08 1.21 -3.09
CA ASN A 112 -2.56 1.02 -4.43
C ASN A 112 -2.78 2.23 -5.35
N ALA A 113 -2.83 3.42 -4.80
CA ALA A 113 -3.09 4.69 -5.47
C ALA A 113 -2.16 5.78 -4.96
N LEU A 114 -1.96 6.83 -5.75
CA LEU A 114 -1.10 7.96 -5.39
C LEU A 114 -1.94 9.18 -5.04
N SER A 115 -1.66 9.79 -3.89
CA SER A 115 -2.30 11.04 -3.46
C SER A 115 -1.95 12.21 -4.40
N PRO A 116 -2.84 13.20 -4.54
CA PRO A 116 -2.49 14.44 -5.23
C PRO A 116 -1.22 15.05 -4.65
N GLY A 117 -0.28 15.43 -5.52
CA GLY A 117 1.02 15.97 -5.12
C GLY A 117 2.11 14.93 -4.81
N ASP A 118 1.77 13.65 -4.69
CA ASP A 118 2.77 12.58 -4.59
C ASP A 118 3.38 12.28 -5.94
N ASN A 119 4.66 11.94 -5.92
CA ASN A 119 5.41 11.57 -7.13
C ASN A 119 5.76 10.09 -7.09
N LEU A 120 5.82 9.50 -8.29
CA LEU A 120 6.40 8.19 -8.53
C LEU A 120 7.82 8.37 -9.07
N GLU A 121 8.81 7.68 -8.53
CA GLU A 121 10.17 7.65 -9.10
C GLU A 121 10.25 6.67 -10.29
N ALA A 122 9.48 6.96 -11.32
CA ALA A 122 9.36 6.11 -12.51
C ALA A 122 10.70 5.87 -13.21
N THR A 123 11.56 6.89 -13.29
CA THR A 123 12.87 6.77 -13.97
C THR A 123 13.84 5.88 -13.19
N ALA A 124 13.80 5.91 -11.85
CA ALA A 124 14.56 5.00 -11.01
C ALA A 124 14.10 3.55 -11.20
N PHE A 125 12.78 3.34 -11.26
CA PHE A 125 12.19 2.03 -11.56
C PHE A 125 12.62 1.53 -12.95
N PHE A 126 12.51 2.33 -14.00
CA PHE A 126 12.94 1.92 -15.35
C PHE A 126 14.44 1.57 -15.42
N ARG A 127 15.27 2.32 -14.72
CA ARG A 127 16.70 2.05 -14.63
C ARG A 127 16.98 0.70 -13.96
N LEU A 128 16.34 0.45 -12.82
CA LEU A 128 16.47 -0.83 -12.11
C LEU A 128 15.95 -1.98 -12.96
N TYR A 129 14.78 -1.83 -13.55
CA TYR A 129 14.16 -2.83 -14.41
C TYR A 129 15.06 -3.22 -15.60
N ASN A 130 15.69 -2.25 -16.24
CA ASN A 130 16.66 -2.49 -17.31
C ASN A 130 17.95 -3.19 -16.81
N ARG A 131 18.36 -2.96 -15.55
CA ARG A 131 19.46 -3.72 -14.93
C ARG A 131 19.06 -5.18 -14.71
N MET A 132 17.89 -5.43 -14.11
CA MET A 132 17.36 -6.78 -13.89
C MET A 132 17.21 -7.56 -15.20
N ARG A 133 16.76 -6.88 -16.26
CA ARG A 133 16.68 -7.50 -17.60
C ARG A 133 18.04 -7.94 -18.11
N ARG A 134 19.09 -7.13 -17.93
CA ARG A 134 20.48 -7.50 -18.33
C ARG A 134 21.03 -8.66 -17.51
N ALA A 135 20.62 -8.77 -16.26
CA ALA A 135 20.97 -9.88 -15.38
C ALA A 135 20.10 -11.15 -15.62
N GLY A 136 19.22 -11.16 -16.63
CA GLY A 136 18.38 -12.33 -16.93
C GLY A 136 17.24 -12.60 -15.93
N LEU A 137 16.99 -11.69 -14.99
CA LEU A 137 15.96 -11.80 -13.96
C LEU A 137 14.56 -11.45 -14.48
N VAL A 138 14.49 -10.80 -15.63
CA VAL A 138 13.26 -10.40 -16.30
C VAL A 138 13.26 -10.99 -17.71
N VAL A 139 12.20 -11.70 -18.05
CA VAL A 139 12.01 -12.40 -19.32
C VAL A 139 10.85 -11.82 -20.11
N GLU A 140 10.84 -12.06 -21.41
CA GLU A 140 9.72 -11.72 -22.26
C GLU A 140 8.56 -12.70 -22.01
N GLY A 141 7.44 -12.19 -21.57
CA GLY A 141 6.18 -12.92 -21.40
C GLY A 141 5.27 -12.76 -22.62
N GLN A 142 4.03 -13.17 -22.44
CA GLN A 142 3.00 -13.03 -23.48
C GLN A 142 2.68 -11.54 -23.74
N ASN A 143 2.18 -11.24 -24.94
CA ASN A 143 1.69 -9.92 -25.35
C ASN A 143 2.71 -8.77 -25.30
N GLY A 144 4.01 -9.07 -25.44
CA GLY A 144 5.05 -8.04 -25.50
C GLY A 144 5.38 -7.36 -24.17
N TYR A 145 5.00 -7.96 -23.06
CA TYR A 145 5.38 -7.52 -21.73
C TYR A 145 6.64 -8.25 -21.25
N LEU A 146 7.45 -7.54 -20.49
CA LEU A 146 8.54 -8.11 -19.69
C LEU A 146 7.98 -8.42 -18.28
N MET A 147 8.27 -9.59 -17.78
CA MET A 147 7.81 -10.06 -16.49
C MET A 147 8.95 -10.70 -15.70
N ARG A 148 8.78 -10.82 -14.39
CA ARG A 148 9.70 -11.57 -13.55
C ARG A 148 9.93 -12.96 -14.14
N ARG A 149 11.18 -13.42 -14.20
CA ARG A 149 11.51 -14.79 -14.60
C ARG A 149 10.84 -15.76 -13.63
N PRO A 150 10.02 -16.71 -14.12
CA PRO A 150 9.45 -17.74 -13.26
C PRO A 150 10.54 -18.57 -12.58
N ARG A 151 10.32 -18.97 -11.34
CA ARG A 151 11.17 -19.95 -10.66
C ARG A 151 10.83 -21.35 -11.21
N ASN A 152 11.81 -22.03 -11.72
CA ASN A 152 11.69 -23.41 -12.20
C ASN A 152 11.96 -24.41 -11.05
N GLY A 153 11.18 -24.34 -9.95
CA GLY A 153 11.34 -25.20 -8.79
C GLY A 153 12.35 -24.71 -7.76
N SER A 154 12.67 -25.56 -6.77
CA SER A 154 13.47 -25.21 -5.59
C SER A 154 15.00 -25.10 -5.81
N ASN A 155 15.49 -25.26 -7.02
CA ASN A 155 16.93 -25.38 -7.29
C ASN A 155 17.56 -24.23 -8.09
N ASP A 156 16.91 -23.07 -8.20
CA ASP A 156 17.48 -21.91 -8.89
C ASP A 156 18.34 -21.03 -7.94
N ALA A 157 19.31 -21.64 -7.25
CA ALA A 157 20.17 -20.94 -6.29
C ALA A 157 20.93 -19.74 -6.94
N GLU A 158 21.35 -19.87 -8.21
CA GLU A 158 21.99 -18.77 -8.94
C GLU A 158 21.03 -17.62 -9.24
N VAL A 159 19.77 -17.95 -9.58
CA VAL A 159 18.72 -16.94 -9.82
C VAL A 159 18.35 -16.25 -8.51
N ASP A 160 18.23 -17.00 -7.42
CA ASP A 160 17.97 -16.45 -6.10
C ASP A 160 19.12 -15.57 -5.60
N ALA A 161 20.38 -15.98 -5.80
CA ALA A 161 21.54 -15.15 -5.48
C ALA A 161 21.55 -13.85 -6.29
N ALA A 162 21.23 -13.93 -7.59
CA ALA A 162 21.12 -12.73 -8.43
C ALA A 162 20.00 -11.78 -7.99
N TRP A 163 18.86 -12.29 -7.50
CA TRP A 163 17.81 -11.45 -6.90
C TRP A 163 18.27 -10.74 -5.64
N LEU A 164 19.01 -11.43 -4.76
CA LEU A 164 19.57 -10.87 -3.54
C LEU A 164 20.57 -9.73 -3.83
N GLU A 165 21.36 -9.81 -4.91
CA GLU A 165 22.23 -8.71 -5.37
C GLU A 165 21.47 -7.43 -5.71
N PHE A 166 20.19 -7.55 -6.07
CA PHE A 166 19.28 -6.42 -6.30
C PHE A 166 18.53 -5.97 -5.03
N GLY A 167 18.84 -6.57 -3.88
CA GLY A 167 18.13 -6.29 -2.61
C GLY A 167 16.71 -6.88 -2.57
N ILE A 168 16.43 -7.87 -3.42
CA ILE A 168 15.11 -8.50 -3.53
C ILE A 168 15.20 -9.92 -2.99
N ASP A 169 14.53 -10.19 -1.88
CA ASP A 169 14.45 -11.55 -1.36
C ASP A 169 13.51 -12.39 -2.25
N PRO A 170 14.03 -13.44 -2.92
CA PRO A 170 13.22 -14.26 -3.82
C PRO A 170 12.15 -15.09 -3.09
N ARG A 171 12.26 -15.24 -1.77
CA ARG A 171 11.28 -15.94 -0.93
C ARG A 171 10.03 -15.10 -0.68
N LEU A 172 10.18 -13.79 -0.70
CA LEU A 172 9.04 -12.87 -0.66
C LEU A 172 8.43 -12.84 -2.07
N ASP A 173 7.14 -13.13 -2.19
CA ASP A 173 6.43 -13.02 -3.48
C ASP A 173 6.19 -11.56 -3.81
N MET A 174 7.29 -10.88 -4.11
CA MET A 174 7.29 -9.46 -4.40
C MET A 174 6.71 -9.22 -5.78
N GLY A 175 5.64 -8.47 -5.84
CA GLY A 175 4.98 -8.06 -7.07
C GLY A 175 5.83 -7.12 -7.91
N ILE A 176 6.83 -7.66 -8.64
CA ILE A 176 7.53 -6.85 -9.65
C ILE A 176 6.57 -6.64 -10.81
N PRO A 177 6.12 -5.39 -11.05
CA PRO A 177 5.13 -5.14 -12.09
C PRO A 177 5.69 -5.49 -13.47
N SER A 178 4.86 -6.07 -14.32
CA SER A 178 5.22 -6.29 -15.72
C SER A 178 5.32 -4.96 -16.47
N LEU A 179 6.33 -4.83 -17.33
CA LEU A 179 6.60 -3.62 -18.09
C LEU A 179 6.50 -3.90 -19.61
N PRO A 180 5.78 -3.07 -20.39
CA PRO A 180 5.78 -3.21 -21.83
C PRO A 180 7.22 -3.16 -22.40
N LYS A 181 7.56 -4.10 -23.28
CA LYS A 181 8.91 -4.20 -23.90
C LYS A 181 9.34 -2.92 -24.62
N VAL A 182 8.37 -2.23 -25.21
CA VAL A 182 8.61 -0.93 -25.87
C VAL A 182 9.08 0.12 -24.86
N VAL A 183 8.47 0.18 -23.66
CA VAL A 183 8.89 1.12 -22.60
C VAL A 183 10.30 0.79 -22.13
N SER A 184 10.62 -0.48 -21.89
CA SER A 184 11.98 -0.90 -21.55
C SER A 184 13.02 -0.54 -22.61
N ARG A 185 12.65 -0.58 -23.91
CA ARG A 185 13.55 -0.15 -25.00
C ARG A 185 13.77 1.36 -25.00
N LEU A 186 12.69 2.14 -24.88
CA LEU A 186 12.74 3.61 -24.89
C LEU A 186 13.47 4.18 -23.67
N THR A 187 13.41 3.48 -22.54
CA THR A 187 14.06 3.91 -21.29
C THR A 187 15.48 3.34 -21.11
N ARG A 188 16.00 2.64 -22.13
CA ARG A 188 17.36 2.08 -22.09
C ARG A 188 18.39 3.21 -21.96
N GLY A 189 19.17 3.20 -20.89
CA GLY A 189 20.18 4.23 -20.61
C GLY A 189 19.62 5.53 -20.03
N MET A 190 18.32 5.61 -19.75
CA MET A 190 17.71 6.77 -19.10
C MET A 190 18.27 6.93 -17.68
N PRO A 191 18.82 8.09 -17.32
CA PRO A 191 19.22 8.37 -15.95
C PRO A 191 17.97 8.56 -15.06
N ALA A 192 18.11 8.29 -13.76
CA ALA A 192 17.09 8.69 -12.80
C ALA A 192 17.01 10.24 -12.77
N HIS A 193 15.82 10.81 -12.99
CA HIS A 193 15.67 12.25 -13.16
C HIS A 193 14.36 12.76 -12.55
N THR A 194 14.49 13.45 -11.43
CA THR A 194 13.34 13.93 -10.62
C THR A 194 12.37 14.84 -11.41
N THR A 195 12.87 15.66 -12.32
CA THR A 195 12.01 16.55 -13.14
C THR A 195 11.17 15.75 -14.14
N LEU A 196 11.75 14.70 -14.73
CA LEU A 196 11.02 13.82 -15.62
C LEU A 196 9.98 13.00 -14.85
N ASP A 197 10.32 12.55 -13.64
CA ASP A 197 9.36 11.85 -12.77
C ASP A 197 8.16 12.74 -12.43
N ARG A 198 8.39 14.02 -12.10
CA ARG A 198 7.30 15.00 -11.88
C ARG A 198 6.46 15.21 -13.13
N PHE A 199 7.08 15.27 -14.30
CA PHE A 199 6.37 15.40 -15.57
C PHE A 199 5.51 14.15 -15.83
N LEU A 200 6.09 12.95 -15.73
CA LEU A 200 5.36 11.68 -15.89
C LEU A 200 4.24 11.52 -14.86
N GLY A 201 4.47 11.98 -13.63
CA GLY A 201 3.48 11.93 -12.56
C GLY A 201 2.20 12.74 -12.84
N ARG A 202 2.23 13.73 -13.77
CA ARG A 202 1.04 14.49 -14.17
C ARG A 202 0.03 13.68 -14.98
N PHE A 203 0.46 12.56 -15.56
CA PHE A 203 -0.40 11.68 -16.36
C PHE A 203 -0.97 10.50 -15.57
N LEU A 204 -0.69 10.45 -14.26
CA LEU A 204 -1.28 9.43 -13.39
C LEU A 204 -2.65 9.88 -12.93
N GLU A 205 -3.64 9.05 -13.13
CA GLU A 205 -4.96 9.25 -12.55
C GLU A 205 -4.88 9.08 -11.02
N ARG A 206 -5.62 9.95 -10.30
CA ARG A 206 -5.65 10.01 -8.84
C ARG A 206 -7.07 10.08 -8.28
N TRP A 207 -8.04 9.64 -9.04
CA TRP A 207 -9.47 9.81 -8.74
C TRP A 207 -9.88 9.25 -7.38
N THR A 208 -9.28 8.12 -7.00
CA THR A 208 -9.54 7.47 -5.71
C THR A 208 -9.15 8.40 -4.55
N MET A 209 -7.96 8.97 -4.61
CA MET A 209 -7.44 9.84 -3.55
C MET A 209 -8.09 11.23 -3.56
N GLU A 210 -8.41 11.74 -4.75
CA GLU A 210 -9.17 13.00 -4.89
C GLU A 210 -10.57 12.86 -4.28
N ARG A 211 -11.23 11.70 -4.47
CA ARG A 211 -12.54 11.45 -3.87
C ARG A 211 -12.46 11.34 -2.34
N LEU A 212 -11.43 10.74 -1.77
CA LEU A 212 -11.20 10.75 -0.32
C LEU A 212 -11.04 12.15 0.23
N ALA A 213 -10.21 12.96 -0.44
CA ALA A 213 -10.04 14.37 -0.06
C ALA A 213 -11.35 15.17 -0.18
N GLN A 214 -12.15 14.95 -1.23
CA GLN A 214 -13.47 15.58 -1.40
C GLN A 214 -14.47 15.13 -0.32
N ALA A 215 -14.36 13.88 0.16
CA ALA A 215 -15.14 13.37 1.29
C ALA A 215 -14.65 13.89 2.67
N GLY A 216 -13.64 14.78 2.68
CA GLY A 216 -13.15 15.43 3.90
C GLY A 216 -12.09 14.65 4.67
N TYR A 217 -11.63 13.50 4.18
CA TYR A 217 -10.58 12.71 4.84
C TYR A 217 -9.23 13.38 4.77
N ILE A 218 -8.50 13.34 5.88
CA ILE A 218 -7.19 13.95 6.04
C ILE A 218 -6.11 12.89 5.99
N ASP A 219 -5.20 12.98 5.03
CA ASP A 219 -3.98 12.19 4.95
C ASP A 219 -3.06 12.59 6.10
N VAL A 220 -2.92 11.71 7.09
CA VAL A 220 -2.19 11.99 8.34
C VAL A 220 -0.71 12.24 8.05
N PHE A 221 -0.08 11.43 7.19
CA PHE A 221 1.32 11.65 6.83
C PHE A 221 1.52 13.01 6.18
N ARG A 222 0.66 13.41 5.25
CA ARG A 222 0.78 14.66 4.52
C ARG A 222 0.48 15.88 5.40
N ARG A 223 -0.40 15.72 6.39
CA ARG A 223 -0.67 16.74 7.41
C ARG A 223 0.57 17.05 8.25
N ILE A 224 1.31 16.00 8.68
CA ILE A 224 2.51 16.13 9.52
C ILE A 224 3.74 16.51 8.67
N HIS A 225 3.88 15.90 7.50
CA HIS A 225 5.03 16.06 6.61
C HIS A 225 4.62 16.55 5.22
N PRO A 226 4.27 17.84 5.04
CA PRO A 226 3.70 18.35 3.78
C PRO A 226 4.59 18.15 2.55
N ARG A 227 5.91 18.05 2.74
CA ARG A 227 6.90 18.00 1.64
C ARG A 227 7.75 16.74 1.60
N ALA A 228 7.64 15.86 2.60
CA ALA A 228 8.41 14.62 2.63
C ALA A 228 7.91 13.64 1.57
N ARG A 229 8.78 12.79 1.04
CA ARG A 229 8.41 11.79 0.03
C ARG A 229 7.52 10.69 0.62
N GLY A 230 7.92 10.13 1.76
CA GLY A 230 7.14 9.13 2.51
C GLY A 230 6.87 7.85 1.73
N TYR A 231 7.82 7.42 0.89
CA TYR A 231 7.64 6.23 0.07
C TYR A 231 7.49 4.99 0.95
N THR A 232 6.45 4.20 0.67
CA THR A 232 6.15 2.97 1.38
C THR A 232 6.40 1.72 0.54
N CYS A 233 6.46 1.83 -0.79
CA CYS A 233 6.62 0.72 -1.73
C CYS A 233 7.57 1.09 -2.89
N ALA A 234 8.39 0.17 -3.37
CA ALA A 234 8.76 -1.11 -2.78
C ALA A 234 9.97 -0.93 -1.87
N THR A 235 10.17 -1.79 -0.84
CA THR A 235 11.33 -1.67 0.06
C THR A 235 12.66 -1.75 -0.70
N TRP A 236 12.79 -2.60 -1.70
CA TRP A 236 13.98 -2.73 -2.56
C TRP A 236 14.20 -1.55 -3.53
N LEU A 237 13.18 -0.73 -3.78
CA LEU A 237 13.24 0.53 -4.51
C LEU A 237 12.13 1.47 -4.02
N PRO A 238 12.33 2.24 -2.96
CA PRO A 238 11.32 3.17 -2.46
C PRO A 238 10.99 4.22 -3.52
N ALA A 239 9.87 4.05 -4.20
CA ALA A 239 9.53 4.86 -5.37
C ALA A 239 8.11 5.42 -5.34
N ALA A 240 7.23 4.90 -4.47
CA ALA A 240 5.83 5.31 -4.37
C ALA A 240 5.35 5.27 -2.92
N ARG A 241 4.40 6.13 -2.59
CA ARG A 241 3.60 6.05 -1.37
C ARG A 241 2.23 5.53 -1.76
N VAL A 242 1.91 4.31 -1.33
CA VAL A 242 0.65 3.63 -1.63
C VAL A 242 -0.09 3.18 -0.39
N ASP A 243 0.59 3.17 0.76
CA ASP A 243 0.03 2.90 2.07
C ASP A 243 -0.29 4.22 2.77
N TYR A 244 -1.46 4.27 3.38
CA TYR A 244 -1.98 5.49 3.98
C TYR A 244 -2.69 5.21 5.30
N VAL A 245 -2.67 6.24 6.16
CA VAL A 245 -3.59 6.41 7.28
C VAL A 245 -4.37 7.70 7.02
N PHE A 246 -5.64 7.56 6.71
CA PHE A 246 -6.57 8.69 6.63
C PHE A 246 -7.36 8.81 7.92
N ALA A 247 -7.47 10.02 8.43
CA ALA A 247 -8.30 10.32 9.60
C ALA A 247 -9.58 11.05 9.18
N SER A 248 -10.68 10.76 9.86
CA SER A 248 -11.89 11.57 9.76
C SER A 248 -11.62 13.01 10.24
N PRO A 249 -12.43 14.01 9.81
CA PRO A 249 -12.25 15.42 10.22
C PRO A 249 -12.16 15.59 11.74
N GLU A 250 -12.94 14.82 12.49
CA GLU A 250 -13.01 14.88 13.97
C GLU A 250 -11.75 14.30 14.62
N LEU A 251 -11.14 13.27 14.00
CA LEU A 251 -9.95 12.61 14.54
C LEU A 251 -8.65 13.32 14.12
N ALA A 252 -8.62 13.92 12.94
CA ALA A 252 -7.40 14.52 12.39
C ALA A 252 -6.70 15.55 13.29
N PRO A 253 -7.40 16.39 14.09
CA PRO A 253 -6.74 17.29 15.04
C PRO A 253 -5.89 16.58 16.10
N HIS A 254 -6.19 15.33 16.41
CA HIS A 254 -5.48 14.51 17.39
C HIS A 254 -4.21 13.85 16.85
N ALA A 255 -3.96 13.90 15.54
CA ALA A 255 -2.74 13.35 14.95
C ALA A 255 -1.53 14.19 15.36
N VAL A 256 -0.56 13.56 16.06
CA VAL A 256 0.63 14.21 16.60
C VAL A 256 1.89 13.80 15.88
N ASP A 257 1.97 12.60 15.32
CA ASP A 257 3.08 12.14 14.53
C ASP A 257 2.64 11.14 13.46
N CYS A 258 3.44 11.00 12.39
CA CYS A 258 3.23 9.99 11.36
C CYS A 258 4.51 9.76 10.59
N GLY A 259 4.89 8.49 10.35
CA GLY A 259 6.12 8.22 9.66
C GLY A 259 6.24 6.83 9.07
N VAL A 260 7.19 6.70 8.14
CA VAL A 260 7.51 5.45 7.46
C VAL A 260 8.73 4.83 8.12
N VAL A 261 8.55 3.69 8.79
CA VAL A 261 9.63 2.94 9.44
C VAL A 261 10.55 2.34 8.38
N GLY A 262 11.87 2.41 8.61
CA GLY A 262 12.87 1.98 7.62
C GLY A 262 13.33 3.12 6.70
N SER A 263 12.63 4.28 6.72
CA SER A 263 13.06 5.49 6.05
C SER A 263 13.50 6.55 7.07
N ARG A 264 14.17 7.62 6.61
CA ARG A 264 14.48 8.75 7.50
C ARG A 264 13.18 9.50 7.87
N PRO A 265 12.96 9.93 9.12
CA PRO A 265 13.89 9.91 10.25
C PRO A 265 13.90 8.62 11.09
N TRP A 266 13.13 7.59 10.75
CA TRP A 266 13.04 6.32 11.50
C TRP A 266 13.77 5.18 10.79
N PRO A 267 15.11 5.16 10.74
CA PRO A 267 15.84 4.08 10.10
C PRO A 267 15.70 2.81 10.95
N ASP A 268 15.22 1.75 10.31
CA ASP A 268 15.15 0.41 10.87
C ASP A 268 15.64 -0.57 9.81
N PRO A 269 16.79 -1.22 9.99
CA PRO A 269 17.33 -2.14 9.01
C PRO A 269 16.46 -3.37 8.80
N ASP A 270 15.69 -3.79 9.80
CA ASP A 270 14.81 -4.97 9.70
C ASP A 270 13.58 -4.69 8.83
N ALA A 271 13.13 -3.44 8.76
CA ALA A 271 12.00 -3.05 7.92
C ALA A 271 12.24 -3.33 6.43
N TRP A 272 13.50 -3.33 5.97
CA TRP A 272 13.87 -3.60 4.58
C TRP A 272 13.66 -5.06 4.16
N ASN A 273 13.64 -5.97 5.12
CA ASN A 273 13.53 -7.40 4.88
C ASN A 273 12.22 -8.00 5.38
N ALA A 274 11.40 -7.20 6.07
CA ALA A 274 10.15 -7.70 6.67
C ALA A 274 9.01 -7.84 5.66
N SER A 275 8.99 -6.98 4.63
CA SER A 275 7.92 -6.92 3.62
C SER A 275 8.45 -6.23 2.37
N ASP A 276 7.70 -6.27 1.27
CA ASP A 276 7.89 -5.41 0.09
C ASP A 276 7.35 -3.98 0.30
N HIS A 277 6.66 -3.74 1.41
CA HIS A 277 6.24 -2.41 1.86
C HIS A 277 6.87 -2.04 3.20
N PHE A 278 7.21 -0.76 3.38
CA PHE A 278 7.61 -0.23 4.67
C PHE A 278 6.38 0.01 5.56
N PRO A 279 6.47 -0.29 6.86
CA PRO A 279 5.41 0.04 7.80
C PRO A 279 5.18 1.56 7.88
N LEU A 280 3.90 1.96 7.85
CA LEU A 280 3.47 3.32 8.12
C LEU A 280 2.90 3.38 9.54
N VAL A 281 3.40 4.30 10.36
CA VAL A 281 2.97 4.52 11.75
C VAL A 281 2.31 5.89 11.85
N ALA A 282 1.23 5.99 12.61
CA ALA A 282 0.57 7.25 12.94
C ALA A 282 0.19 7.27 14.42
N ASP A 283 0.54 8.35 15.10
CA ASP A 283 0.27 8.56 16.53
C ASP A 283 -0.81 9.60 16.72
N PHE A 284 -1.75 9.30 17.62
CA PHE A 284 -2.86 10.16 17.99
C PHE A 284 -2.89 10.39 19.49
N ALA A 285 -2.95 11.66 19.92
CA ALA A 285 -3.20 12.05 21.32
C ALA A 285 -4.71 12.10 21.54
N LEU A 286 -5.26 11.03 22.11
CA LEU A 286 -6.70 10.87 22.34
C LEU A 286 -7.11 11.23 23.76
#